data_675feda05a4eaa10786dc5b0437bd4ba
#
_entry.id   675feda05a4eaa10786dc5b0437bd4ba
#
_cell.length_a   1.000
_cell.length_b   1.000
_cell.length_c   1.000
_cell.angle_alpha   90.00
_cell.angle_beta   90.00
_cell.angle_gamma   90.00
#
_symmetry.space_group_name_H-M   'P 1'
#
loop_
_entity.id
_entity.type
_entity.pdbx_description
1 polymer ?
#
loop_
_entity_poly.entity_id
_entity_poly.type
_entity_poly.pdbx_seq_one_letter_code
_entity_poly.pdbx_strand_id
1 'polypeptide(L)'
;MEQSLNIRYIYHSSFSLEFEDKIIIFDYFQGTLPKNVNDKKVIFVVTHSHADHYNESIFDYENASDITYIVSEDVYEEIFDYDTKDNVVFLGEDNIEDLKKHFGKKVIKLEVGESTSVYGADFTALGSTDMGISVYFEANHLKFFFAGDLNNWVWEEDTEEEKEKMQQDFSKEIDKIGHVDIGFFPVDPRLKERYDLGVNEFVDKCNPKVLFPMHFTKDPTIVDTFIDTHDYEGCKVVNMKKEHDTFQVIIK
;
A
#
# COMPACT_ATOMS: atom_id res chain seq x y z
N MET A 1 -9.61 -25.85 -8.99
CA MET A 1 -10.60 -24.85 -9.45
C MET A 1 -9.81 -23.62 -9.81
N GLU A 2 -10.14 -22.99 -10.92
CA GLU A 2 -9.50 -21.72 -11.34
C GLU A 2 -9.99 -20.63 -10.37
N GLN A 3 -9.05 -19.96 -9.71
CA GLN A 3 -9.36 -18.84 -8.83
C GLN A 3 -9.13 -17.53 -9.58
N SER A 4 -9.91 -16.51 -9.29
CA SER A 4 -9.72 -15.18 -9.85
C SER A 4 -9.47 -14.16 -8.75
N LEU A 5 -8.58 -13.23 -9.03
CA LEU A 5 -8.33 -12.04 -8.24
C LEU A 5 -8.75 -10.82 -9.06
N ASN A 6 -9.65 -10.00 -8.54
CA ASN A 6 -10.00 -8.73 -9.14
C ASN A 6 -9.26 -7.60 -8.41
N ILE A 7 -8.44 -6.86 -9.13
CA ILE A 7 -7.72 -5.70 -8.63
C ILE A 7 -8.42 -4.44 -9.15
N ARG A 8 -8.74 -3.51 -8.27
CA ARG A 8 -9.40 -2.26 -8.62
C ARG A 8 -8.60 -1.09 -8.11
N TYR A 9 -8.37 -0.13 -8.98
CA TYR A 9 -7.82 1.17 -8.63
C TYR A 9 -8.89 2.02 -7.93
N ILE A 10 -8.60 2.54 -6.77
CA ILE A 10 -9.48 3.45 -6.04
C ILE A 10 -9.06 4.89 -6.31
N TYR A 11 -7.89 5.27 -5.81
CA TYR A 11 -7.32 6.59 -6.05
C TYR A 11 -5.87 6.66 -5.56
N HIS A 12 -4.99 7.39 -6.26
CA HIS A 12 -3.58 7.62 -5.90
C HIS A 12 -2.78 6.32 -5.69
N SER A 13 -2.51 5.96 -4.44
CA SER A 13 -1.90 4.68 -4.07
C SER A 13 -2.93 3.67 -3.54
N SER A 14 -4.23 4.00 -3.55
CA SER A 14 -5.26 3.13 -3.01
C SER A 14 -5.75 2.11 -4.03
N PHE A 15 -5.67 0.83 -3.64
CA PHE A 15 -6.17 -0.31 -4.41
C PHE A 15 -7.00 -1.24 -3.54
N SER A 16 -7.98 -1.92 -4.14
CA SER A 16 -8.63 -3.08 -3.53
C SER A 16 -8.35 -4.36 -4.32
N LEU A 17 -7.97 -5.41 -3.60
CA LEU A 17 -7.68 -6.75 -4.10
C LEU A 17 -8.78 -7.68 -3.62
N GLU A 18 -9.67 -8.08 -4.53
CA GLU A 18 -10.84 -8.89 -4.20
C GLU A 18 -10.62 -10.35 -4.56
N PHE A 19 -10.49 -11.18 -3.54
CA PHE A 19 -10.47 -12.64 -3.60
C PHE A 19 -11.89 -13.22 -3.40
N GLU A 20 -12.04 -14.53 -3.44
CA GLU A 20 -13.33 -15.20 -3.26
C GLU A 20 -13.91 -14.92 -1.86
N ASP A 21 -13.09 -15.00 -0.80
CA ASP A 21 -13.47 -14.97 0.61
C ASP A 21 -13.12 -13.65 1.33
N LYS A 22 -12.27 -12.83 0.74
CA LYS A 22 -11.73 -11.61 1.36
C LYS A 22 -11.45 -10.49 0.37
N ILE A 23 -11.34 -9.29 0.90
CA ILE A 23 -10.85 -8.11 0.18
C ILE A 23 -9.73 -7.47 0.99
N ILE A 24 -8.62 -7.14 0.35
CA ILE A 24 -7.52 -6.37 0.94
C ILE A 24 -7.55 -4.97 0.32
N ILE A 25 -7.57 -3.93 1.14
CA ILE A 25 -7.62 -2.53 0.70
C ILE A 25 -6.41 -1.81 1.25
N PHE A 26 -5.60 -1.26 0.35
CA PHE A 26 -4.39 -0.52 0.70
C PHE A 26 -4.61 0.98 0.62
N ASP A 27 -4.01 1.71 1.58
CA ASP A 27 -3.80 3.15 1.61
C ASP A 27 -5.02 3.97 1.16
N TYR A 28 -6.15 3.69 1.78
CA TYR A 28 -7.37 4.42 1.46
C TYR A 28 -7.40 5.79 2.13
N PHE A 29 -7.50 6.84 1.32
CA PHE A 29 -7.76 8.18 1.81
C PHE A 29 -8.93 8.87 1.09
N GLN A 30 -9.22 8.49 -0.15
CA GLN A 30 -10.26 9.07 -1.00
C GLN A 30 -10.77 8.06 -2.03
N GLY A 31 -11.94 8.33 -2.60
CA GLY A 31 -12.56 7.49 -3.64
C GLY A 31 -13.66 6.60 -3.08
N THR A 32 -14.14 5.67 -3.89
CA THR A 32 -15.27 4.81 -3.54
C THR A 32 -14.80 3.43 -3.10
N LEU A 33 -15.02 3.09 -1.84
CA LEU A 33 -14.79 1.76 -1.29
C LEU A 33 -15.74 0.70 -1.91
N PRO A 34 -15.33 -0.57 -1.95
CA PRO A 34 -16.19 -1.68 -2.38
C PRO A 34 -17.49 -1.72 -1.56
N LYS A 35 -18.63 -2.00 -2.22
CA LYS A 35 -19.95 -2.09 -1.58
C LYS A 35 -20.53 -3.49 -1.79
N ASN A 36 -21.49 -3.88 -0.92
CA ASN A 36 -22.19 -5.17 -1.01
C ASN A 36 -21.25 -6.39 -0.88
N VAL A 37 -20.27 -6.31 0.02
CA VAL A 37 -19.29 -7.37 0.29
C VAL A 37 -19.55 -8.05 1.64
N ASN A 38 -20.82 -8.10 2.05
CA ASN A 38 -21.24 -8.57 3.38
C ASN A 38 -20.80 -10.01 3.72
N ASP A 39 -20.58 -10.84 2.71
CA ASP A 39 -20.15 -12.25 2.88
C ASP A 39 -18.63 -12.37 2.97
N LYS A 40 -17.88 -11.29 2.70
CA LYS A 40 -16.41 -11.29 2.68
C LYS A 40 -15.83 -10.65 3.92
N LYS A 41 -14.62 -11.06 4.25
CA LYS A 41 -13.78 -10.40 5.24
C LYS A 41 -13.01 -9.26 4.57
N VAL A 42 -12.79 -8.17 5.28
CA VAL A 42 -12.04 -7.02 4.76
C VAL A 42 -10.81 -6.76 5.62
N ILE A 43 -9.69 -6.53 4.96
CA ILE A 43 -8.43 -6.12 5.58
C ILE A 43 -8.08 -4.75 5.02
N PHE A 44 -8.05 -3.73 5.87
CA PHE A 44 -7.43 -2.46 5.53
C PHE A 44 -5.95 -2.53 5.90
N VAL A 45 -5.08 -2.12 4.99
CA VAL A 45 -3.64 -2.01 5.21
C VAL A 45 -3.27 -0.56 4.98
N VAL A 46 -2.68 0.10 5.98
CA VAL A 46 -2.25 1.49 5.91
C VAL A 46 -0.75 1.54 6.16
N THR A 47 0.00 1.98 5.13
CA THR A 47 1.46 1.95 5.17
C THR A 47 2.08 3.07 5.98
N HIS A 48 1.41 4.23 6.05
CA HIS A 48 1.85 5.40 6.85
C HIS A 48 0.74 6.44 6.97
N SER A 49 0.96 7.46 7.81
CA SER A 49 -0.05 8.43 8.22
C SER A 49 -0.19 9.67 7.32
N HIS A 50 0.55 9.78 6.23
CA HIS A 50 0.35 10.89 5.30
C HIS A 50 -1.09 10.95 4.77
N ALA A 51 -1.61 12.19 4.62
CA ALA A 51 -3.02 12.43 4.29
C ALA A 51 -3.47 11.94 2.90
N ASP A 52 -2.55 11.50 2.05
CA ASP A 52 -2.81 10.87 0.76
C ASP A 52 -2.70 9.33 0.78
N HIS A 53 -2.49 8.74 1.98
CA HIS A 53 -2.46 7.30 2.22
C HIS A 53 -3.42 6.84 3.32
N TYR A 54 -3.85 7.77 4.20
CA TYR A 54 -4.68 7.44 5.34
C TYR A 54 -5.87 8.37 5.51
N ASN A 55 -7.05 7.79 5.81
CA ASN A 55 -8.26 8.50 6.19
C ASN A 55 -9.01 7.70 7.26
N GLU A 56 -9.28 8.32 8.40
CA GLU A 56 -10.00 7.70 9.53
C GLU A 56 -11.37 7.13 9.15
N SER A 57 -11.99 7.59 8.04
CA SER A 57 -13.28 7.04 7.58
C SER A 57 -13.25 5.54 7.23
N ILE A 58 -12.08 4.91 7.17
CA ILE A 58 -11.98 3.44 7.07
C ILE A 58 -12.65 2.74 8.25
N PHE A 59 -12.70 3.37 9.43
CA PHE A 59 -13.34 2.82 10.64
C PHE A 59 -14.86 2.89 10.59
N ASP A 60 -15.43 3.73 9.71
CA ASP A 60 -16.87 3.81 9.46
C ASP A 60 -17.35 2.78 8.43
N TYR A 61 -16.43 1.95 7.90
CA TYR A 61 -16.79 0.95 6.91
C TYR A 61 -17.48 -0.26 7.56
N GLU A 62 -18.71 -0.53 7.12
CA GLU A 62 -19.58 -1.56 7.71
C GLU A 62 -20.00 -2.67 6.73
N ASN A 63 -19.55 -2.61 5.46
CA ASN A 63 -20.02 -3.49 4.41
C ASN A 63 -19.27 -4.83 4.32
N ALA A 64 -18.97 -5.46 5.47
CA ALA A 64 -18.21 -6.72 5.50
C ALA A 64 -18.69 -7.64 6.63
N SER A 65 -18.40 -8.94 6.51
CA SER A 65 -18.70 -9.91 7.57
C SER A 65 -17.76 -9.77 8.79
N ASP A 66 -16.53 -9.36 8.54
CA ASP A 66 -15.54 -9.02 9.57
C ASP A 66 -14.47 -8.09 8.97
N ILE A 67 -13.89 -7.21 9.80
CA ILE A 67 -12.93 -6.20 9.34
C ILE A 67 -11.71 -6.21 10.26
N THR A 68 -10.53 -6.20 9.67
CA THR A 68 -9.26 -6.08 10.40
C THR A 68 -8.44 -4.96 9.75
N TYR A 69 -7.76 -4.18 10.57
CA TYR A 69 -6.88 -3.10 10.16
C TYR A 69 -5.44 -3.50 10.50
N ILE A 70 -4.56 -3.47 9.50
CA ILE A 70 -3.12 -3.59 9.66
C ILE A 70 -2.55 -2.21 9.39
N VAL A 71 -1.89 -1.63 10.36
CA VAL A 71 -1.40 -0.25 10.28
C VAL A 71 0.06 -0.18 10.70
N SER A 72 0.81 0.73 10.12
CA SER A 72 2.17 1.07 10.55
C SER A 72 2.17 1.67 11.97
N GLU A 73 3.35 1.77 12.58
CA GLU A 73 3.50 2.32 13.93
C GLU A 73 3.00 3.77 14.01
N ASP A 74 3.36 4.63 13.05
CA ASP A 74 2.96 6.03 13.00
C ASP A 74 1.44 6.22 12.89
N VAL A 75 0.76 5.40 12.08
CA VAL A 75 -0.72 5.37 12.02
C VAL A 75 -1.32 4.88 13.34
N TYR A 76 -0.71 3.84 13.93
CA TYR A 76 -1.19 3.31 15.21
C TYR A 76 -1.08 4.36 16.32
N GLU A 77 0.01 5.11 16.36
CA GLU A 77 0.20 6.22 17.30
C GLU A 77 -0.81 7.35 17.03
N GLU A 78 -1.07 7.70 15.77
CA GLU A 78 -2.09 8.70 15.43
C GLU A 78 -3.49 8.30 15.89
N ILE A 79 -3.85 7.01 15.77
CA ILE A 79 -5.15 6.49 16.23
C ILE A 79 -5.25 6.47 17.76
N PHE A 80 -4.18 6.07 18.46
CA PHE A 80 -4.24 5.75 19.88
C PHE A 80 -3.48 6.72 20.79
N ASP A 81 -2.62 7.60 20.27
CA ASP A 81 -1.89 8.58 21.09
C ASP A 81 -2.65 9.90 21.20
N TYR A 82 -3.74 9.86 21.99
CA TYR A 82 -4.51 11.06 22.29
C TYR A 82 -3.82 12.01 23.28
N ASP A 83 -2.77 11.57 23.97
CA ASP A 83 -2.03 12.41 24.93
C ASP A 83 -1.19 13.50 24.24
N THR A 84 -0.91 13.36 22.94
CA THR A 84 -0.15 14.35 22.16
C THR A 84 -1.02 15.36 21.42
N LYS A 85 -2.35 15.13 21.32
CA LYS A 85 -3.25 16.11 20.68
C LYS A 85 -3.56 17.27 21.62
N ASP A 86 -2.86 18.38 21.49
CA ASP A 86 -2.94 19.61 22.31
C ASP A 86 -4.36 20.19 22.54
N ASN A 87 -5.39 19.67 21.87
CA ASN A 87 -6.76 20.19 21.90
C ASN A 87 -7.81 19.13 22.26
N VAL A 88 -7.44 17.95 22.74
CA VAL A 88 -8.39 16.89 23.13
C VAL A 88 -8.48 16.81 24.64
N VAL A 89 -9.67 17.03 25.20
CA VAL A 89 -9.97 16.85 26.62
C VAL A 89 -11.04 15.76 26.72
N PHE A 90 -10.69 14.63 27.32
CA PHE A 90 -11.66 13.59 27.65
C PHE A 90 -12.53 14.04 28.84
N LEU A 91 -13.83 14.18 28.61
CA LEU A 91 -14.81 14.47 29.65
C LEU A 91 -15.57 13.16 29.98
N GLY A 92 -14.97 12.32 30.82
CA GLY A 92 -15.59 11.08 31.25
C GLY A 92 -14.60 10.01 31.68
N GLU A 93 -15.12 8.86 32.12
CA GLU A 93 -14.31 7.68 32.47
C GLU A 93 -13.91 6.84 31.23
N ASP A 94 -14.42 7.16 30.06
CA ASP A 94 -14.07 6.54 28.79
C ASP A 94 -12.67 7.00 28.39
N ASN A 95 -11.70 6.17 28.67
CA ASN A 95 -10.29 6.46 28.48
C ASN A 95 -9.76 5.74 27.22
N ILE A 96 -8.48 5.94 26.91
CA ILE A 96 -7.72 5.26 25.84
C ILE A 96 -7.94 3.73 25.87
N GLU A 97 -8.14 3.13 27.03
CA GLU A 97 -8.44 1.70 27.19
C GLU A 97 -9.79 1.29 26.58
N ASP A 98 -10.81 2.14 26.62
CA ASP A 98 -12.11 1.86 26.01
C ASP A 98 -12.07 2.06 24.49
N LEU A 99 -11.31 3.03 24.00
CA LEU A 99 -11.02 3.17 22.57
C LEU A 99 -10.20 1.98 22.05
N LYS A 100 -9.14 1.59 22.75
CA LYS A 100 -8.39 0.36 22.48
C LYS A 100 -9.27 -0.87 22.54
N LYS A 101 -10.30 -0.90 23.37
CA LYS A 101 -11.24 -2.01 23.46
C LYS A 101 -12.28 -1.98 22.33
N HIS A 102 -12.71 -0.80 21.90
CA HIS A 102 -13.60 -0.65 20.75
C HIS A 102 -12.89 -1.04 19.43
N PHE A 103 -11.65 -0.62 19.24
CA PHE A 103 -10.81 -0.96 18.08
C PHE A 103 -9.90 -2.17 18.34
N GLY A 104 -9.62 -2.52 19.58
CA GLY A 104 -8.45 -3.21 20.08
C GLY A 104 -8.25 -4.67 19.69
N LYS A 105 -9.28 -5.35 19.15
CA LYS A 105 -9.08 -6.71 18.60
C LYS A 105 -8.92 -6.74 17.08
N LYS A 106 -9.15 -5.62 16.43
CA LYS A 106 -9.21 -5.52 14.97
C LYS A 106 -8.08 -4.68 14.37
N VAL A 107 -7.38 -3.90 15.18
CA VAL A 107 -6.23 -3.09 14.75
C VAL A 107 -4.94 -3.80 15.13
N ILE A 108 -4.13 -4.13 14.15
CA ILE A 108 -2.82 -4.77 14.28
C ILE A 108 -1.77 -3.74 13.89
N LYS A 109 -0.94 -3.33 14.86
CA LYS A 109 0.27 -2.56 14.59
C LYS A 109 1.29 -3.49 13.95
N LEU A 110 1.94 -3.06 12.88
CA LEU A 110 2.97 -3.80 12.19
C LEU A 110 4.20 -2.92 12.00
N GLU A 111 5.27 -3.28 12.69
CA GLU A 111 6.55 -2.58 12.64
C GLU A 111 7.49 -3.23 11.61
N VAL A 112 8.49 -2.48 11.13
CA VAL A 112 9.48 -3.00 10.17
C VAL A 112 10.14 -4.28 10.70
N GLY A 113 10.08 -5.33 9.90
CA GLY A 113 10.60 -6.66 10.23
C GLY A 113 9.59 -7.59 10.91
N GLU A 114 8.42 -7.10 11.26
CA GLU A 114 7.35 -7.93 11.83
C GLU A 114 6.48 -8.56 10.75
N SER A 115 5.80 -9.63 11.13
CA SER A 115 4.85 -10.35 10.27
C SER A 115 3.57 -10.69 11.03
N THR A 116 2.46 -10.73 10.31
CA THR A 116 1.16 -11.15 10.85
C THR A 116 0.37 -11.93 9.81
N SER A 117 -0.53 -12.81 10.29
CA SER A 117 -1.43 -13.59 9.42
C SER A 117 -2.87 -13.22 9.69
N VAL A 118 -3.60 -12.78 8.66
CA VAL A 118 -5.00 -12.39 8.75
C VAL A 118 -5.80 -13.03 7.62
N TYR A 119 -6.81 -13.79 7.96
CA TYR A 119 -7.73 -14.46 7.02
C TYR A 119 -7.03 -15.24 5.90
N GLY A 120 -5.92 -15.94 6.24
CA GLY A 120 -5.15 -16.73 5.27
C GLY A 120 -4.33 -15.90 4.28
N ALA A 121 -4.04 -14.65 4.62
CA ALA A 121 -3.01 -13.84 3.98
C ALA A 121 -1.92 -13.53 5.02
N ASP A 122 -0.66 -13.64 4.62
CA ASP A 122 0.52 -13.44 5.46
C ASP A 122 1.20 -12.13 5.05
N PHE A 123 1.33 -11.19 5.98
CA PHE A 123 1.88 -9.87 5.75
C PHE A 123 3.21 -9.70 6.48
N THR A 124 4.18 -9.11 5.83
CA THR A 124 5.48 -8.74 6.41
C THR A 124 5.77 -7.28 6.10
N ALA A 125 6.02 -6.49 7.14
CA ALA A 125 6.44 -5.11 6.98
C ALA A 125 7.94 -5.04 6.65
N LEU A 126 8.26 -4.31 5.60
CA LEU A 126 9.61 -3.92 5.23
C LEU A 126 9.78 -2.41 5.39
N GLY A 127 11.00 -1.91 5.29
CA GLY A 127 11.26 -0.49 5.44
C GLY A 127 10.74 0.35 4.28
N SER A 128 10.77 1.66 4.47
CA SER A 128 10.47 2.68 3.47
C SER A 128 11.62 3.68 3.40
N THR A 129 11.72 4.42 2.31
CA THR A 129 12.63 5.58 2.16
C THR A 129 11.93 6.90 2.44
N ASP A 130 10.68 6.84 2.81
CA ASP A 130 9.88 7.90 3.38
C ASP A 130 9.32 7.43 4.74
N MET A 131 8.11 7.81 5.13
CA MET A 131 7.47 7.41 6.37
C MET A 131 6.91 5.98 6.31
N GLY A 132 6.79 5.33 7.46
CA GLY A 132 6.06 4.08 7.65
C GLY A 132 6.74 2.85 7.08
N ILE A 133 5.97 2.01 6.40
CA ILE A 133 6.37 0.69 5.93
C ILE A 133 6.02 0.47 4.47
N SER A 134 6.77 -0.43 3.80
CA SER A 134 6.30 -1.15 2.63
C SER A 134 5.84 -2.56 3.05
N VAL A 135 5.01 -3.21 2.26
CA VAL A 135 4.38 -4.47 2.66
C VAL A 135 4.61 -5.56 1.61
N TYR A 136 5.35 -6.60 1.98
CA TYR A 136 5.35 -7.87 1.28
C TYR A 136 4.21 -8.74 1.84
N PHE A 137 3.43 -9.40 0.99
CA PHE A 137 2.42 -10.31 1.47
C PHE A 137 2.17 -11.48 0.53
N GLU A 138 1.70 -12.59 1.11
CA GLU A 138 1.30 -13.77 0.38
C GLU A 138 -0.19 -14.03 0.60
N ALA A 139 -0.93 -14.26 -0.48
CA ALA A 139 -2.33 -14.65 -0.45
C ALA A 139 -2.65 -15.55 -1.63
N ASN A 140 -3.39 -16.65 -1.40
CA ASN A 140 -3.81 -17.58 -2.45
C ASN A 140 -2.65 -18.04 -3.35
N HIS A 141 -1.49 -18.36 -2.76
CA HIS A 141 -0.24 -18.81 -3.40
C HIS A 141 0.44 -17.79 -4.32
N LEU A 142 -0.01 -16.55 -4.33
CA LEU A 142 0.64 -15.43 -5.00
C LEU A 142 1.42 -14.57 -4.01
N LYS A 143 2.53 -14.03 -4.50
CA LYS A 143 3.42 -13.11 -3.80
C LYS A 143 3.20 -11.70 -4.30
N PHE A 144 2.98 -10.80 -3.37
CA PHE A 144 2.68 -9.40 -3.65
C PHE A 144 3.67 -8.49 -2.97
N PHE A 145 3.87 -7.34 -3.57
CA PHE A 145 4.55 -6.24 -2.92
C PHE A 145 3.78 -4.94 -3.11
N PHE A 146 3.57 -4.22 -2.02
CA PHE A 146 2.97 -2.89 -1.99
C PHE A 146 3.97 -1.91 -1.40
N ALA A 147 4.46 -0.98 -2.22
CA ALA A 147 5.57 -0.12 -1.85
C ALA A 147 5.20 0.94 -0.80
N GLY A 148 3.92 1.36 -0.70
CA GLY A 148 3.62 2.61 -0.01
C GLY A 148 4.43 3.73 -0.64
N ASP A 149 5.17 4.48 0.15
CA ASP A 149 6.09 5.50 -0.32
C ASP A 149 7.57 5.07 -0.35
N LEU A 150 7.82 3.75 -0.37
CA LEU A 150 9.16 3.27 -0.72
C LEU A 150 9.44 3.56 -2.19
N ASN A 151 10.36 4.48 -2.45
CA ASN A 151 10.81 4.84 -3.79
C ASN A 151 12.22 5.43 -3.75
N ASN A 152 12.86 5.55 -4.91
CA ASN A 152 14.11 6.27 -5.07
C ASN A 152 13.82 7.77 -5.27
N TRP A 153 13.56 8.48 -4.17
CA TRP A 153 13.17 9.88 -4.13
C TRP A 153 14.34 10.82 -4.40
N VAL A 154 14.89 10.80 -5.61
CA VAL A 154 15.98 11.68 -6.06
C VAL A 154 15.40 12.94 -6.68
N TRP A 155 15.38 14.03 -5.92
CA TRP A 155 14.87 15.31 -6.38
C TRP A 155 15.88 16.10 -7.20
N GLU A 156 15.42 17.06 -8.00
CA GLU A 156 16.28 17.87 -8.86
C GLU A 156 17.22 18.77 -8.04
N GLU A 157 16.71 19.30 -6.94
CA GLU A 157 17.41 20.19 -6.00
C GLU A 157 18.39 19.49 -5.07
N ASP A 158 18.36 18.17 -4.98
CA ASP A 158 19.24 17.41 -4.10
C ASP A 158 20.71 17.54 -4.53
N THR A 159 21.59 17.56 -3.56
CA THR A 159 23.04 17.44 -3.78
C THR A 159 23.39 16.02 -4.25
N GLU A 160 24.54 15.85 -4.89
CA GLU A 160 24.98 14.51 -5.33
C GLU A 160 25.14 13.54 -4.14
N GLU A 161 25.55 14.02 -2.96
CA GLU A 161 25.67 13.19 -1.76
C GLU A 161 24.28 12.71 -1.26
N GLU A 162 23.26 13.58 -1.30
CA GLU A 162 21.87 13.22 -0.96
C GLU A 162 21.30 12.22 -1.94
N LYS A 163 21.53 12.40 -3.24
CA LYS A 163 21.11 11.46 -4.30
C LYS A 163 21.73 10.09 -4.11
N GLU A 164 23.07 10.04 -3.90
CA GLU A 164 23.78 8.79 -3.66
C GLU A 164 23.28 8.08 -2.40
N LYS A 165 23.05 8.83 -1.33
CA LYS A 165 22.50 8.29 -0.09
C LYS A 165 21.09 7.72 -0.29
N MET A 166 20.19 8.46 -0.93
CA MET A 166 18.83 8.02 -1.24
C MET A 166 18.86 6.71 -2.02
N GLN A 167 19.65 6.65 -3.08
CA GLN A 167 19.78 5.44 -3.89
C GLN A 167 20.30 4.25 -3.10
N GLN A 168 21.30 4.45 -2.23
CA GLN A 168 21.83 3.38 -1.38
C GLN A 168 20.79 2.89 -0.38
N ASP A 169 20.06 3.78 0.26
CA ASP A 169 19.04 3.43 1.25
C ASP A 169 17.86 2.72 0.56
N PHE A 170 17.42 3.19 -0.59
CA PHE A 170 16.42 2.53 -1.41
C PHE A 170 16.84 1.12 -1.85
N SER A 171 18.05 0.97 -2.41
CA SER A 171 18.55 -0.33 -2.88
C SER A 171 18.63 -1.36 -1.74
N LYS A 172 18.96 -0.94 -0.52
CA LYS A 172 18.97 -1.83 0.66
C LYS A 172 17.58 -2.35 1.01
N GLU A 173 16.54 -1.54 0.84
CA GLU A 173 15.17 -1.99 1.09
C GLU A 173 14.69 -2.94 -0.02
N ILE A 174 14.95 -2.61 -1.28
CA ILE A 174 14.61 -3.47 -2.42
C ILE A 174 15.28 -4.85 -2.34
N ASP A 175 16.53 -4.93 -1.87
CA ASP A 175 17.28 -6.19 -1.72
C ASP A 175 16.63 -7.17 -0.71
N LYS A 176 15.74 -6.68 0.17
CA LYS A 176 15.04 -7.52 1.16
C LYS A 176 13.78 -8.18 0.61
N ILE A 177 13.23 -7.69 -0.51
CA ILE A 177 11.89 -8.09 -1.00
C ILE A 177 11.92 -9.50 -1.61
N GLY A 178 12.92 -9.79 -2.45
CA GLY A 178 12.97 -11.03 -3.23
C GLY A 178 11.95 -11.04 -4.38
N HIS A 179 11.65 -12.24 -4.91
CA HIS A 179 10.74 -12.36 -6.04
C HIS A 179 9.27 -12.15 -5.63
N VAL A 180 8.51 -11.41 -6.48
CA VAL A 180 7.06 -11.22 -6.34
C VAL A 180 6.33 -11.55 -7.64
N ASP A 181 5.05 -11.90 -7.56
CA ASP A 181 4.21 -12.10 -8.74
C ASP A 181 3.55 -10.79 -9.18
N ILE A 182 3.13 -9.97 -8.21
CA ILE A 182 2.40 -8.73 -8.46
C ILE A 182 2.99 -7.60 -7.60
N GLY A 183 3.37 -6.50 -8.24
CA GLY A 183 3.90 -5.31 -7.57
C GLY A 183 3.02 -4.08 -7.75
N PHE A 184 2.92 -3.27 -6.70
CA PHE A 184 2.33 -1.93 -6.71
C PHE A 184 3.45 -0.96 -6.34
N PHE A 185 3.79 -0.05 -7.27
CA PHE A 185 5.00 0.74 -7.11
C PHE A 185 4.81 2.19 -7.59
N PRO A 186 5.39 3.20 -6.89
CA PRO A 186 5.30 4.60 -7.29
C PRO A 186 5.92 4.89 -8.66
N VAL A 187 5.18 5.61 -9.49
CA VAL A 187 5.62 6.24 -10.74
C VAL A 187 5.20 7.70 -10.65
N ASP A 188 6.02 8.48 -9.93
CA ASP A 188 5.62 9.83 -9.51
C ASP A 188 6.11 10.90 -10.49
N PRO A 189 5.19 11.63 -11.16
CA PRO A 189 5.54 12.67 -12.12
C PRO A 189 6.31 13.85 -11.51
N ARG A 190 6.28 14.03 -10.19
CA ARG A 190 7.03 15.10 -9.50
C ARG A 190 8.54 14.92 -9.64
N LEU A 191 9.02 13.68 -9.80
CA LEU A 191 10.42 13.36 -10.01
C LEU A 191 10.93 13.69 -11.42
N LYS A 192 10.04 14.13 -12.31
CA LYS A 192 10.37 14.51 -13.70
C LYS A 192 11.06 13.36 -14.45
N GLU A 193 12.29 13.58 -14.95
CA GLU A 193 13.07 12.58 -15.69
C GLU A 193 13.55 11.40 -14.85
N ARG A 194 13.36 11.46 -13.51
CA ARG A 194 13.77 10.42 -12.57
C ARG A 194 12.61 9.58 -12.01
N TYR A 195 11.41 9.77 -12.57
CA TYR A 195 10.18 9.13 -12.10
C TYR A 195 10.22 7.60 -12.12
N ASP A 196 11.11 7.04 -12.90
CA ASP A 196 11.23 5.60 -13.16
C ASP A 196 12.42 4.92 -12.44
N LEU A 197 13.30 5.67 -11.77
CA LEU A 197 14.50 5.12 -11.14
C LEU A 197 14.16 4.00 -10.14
N GLY A 198 13.20 4.22 -9.25
CA GLY A 198 12.84 3.23 -8.24
C GLY A 198 12.15 2.02 -8.84
N VAL A 199 11.17 2.24 -9.71
CA VAL A 199 10.41 1.15 -10.32
C VAL A 199 11.26 0.28 -11.24
N ASN A 200 12.24 0.85 -11.94
CA ASN A 200 13.19 0.09 -12.75
C ASN A 200 14.00 -0.89 -11.89
N GLU A 201 14.58 -0.41 -10.80
CA GLU A 201 15.36 -1.26 -9.88
C GLU A 201 14.48 -2.33 -9.22
N PHE A 202 13.24 -1.98 -8.86
CA PHE A 202 12.28 -2.95 -8.34
C PHE A 202 11.98 -4.07 -9.36
N VAL A 203 11.68 -3.73 -10.60
CA VAL A 203 11.40 -4.72 -11.66
C VAL A 203 12.61 -5.61 -11.90
N ASP A 204 13.79 -5.03 -11.99
CA ASP A 204 15.04 -5.78 -12.25
C ASP A 204 15.36 -6.78 -11.13
N LYS A 205 15.17 -6.40 -9.87
CA LYS A 205 15.54 -7.24 -8.72
C LYS A 205 14.45 -8.19 -8.28
N CYS A 206 13.19 -7.75 -8.33
CA CYS A 206 12.05 -8.51 -7.80
C CYS A 206 11.28 -9.28 -8.87
N ASN A 207 11.51 -8.96 -10.15
CA ASN A 207 10.97 -9.67 -11.31
C ASN A 207 9.45 -9.95 -11.24
N PRO A 208 8.60 -8.91 -11.05
CA PRO A 208 7.15 -9.08 -10.99
C PRO A 208 6.59 -9.49 -12.35
N LYS A 209 5.57 -10.36 -12.36
CA LYS A 209 4.82 -10.71 -13.59
C LYS A 209 3.83 -9.62 -13.99
N VAL A 210 3.33 -8.89 -12.99
CA VAL A 210 2.36 -7.80 -13.17
C VAL A 210 2.77 -6.62 -12.29
N LEU A 211 2.81 -5.43 -12.88
CA LEU A 211 3.14 -4.18 -12.20
C LEU A 211 1.97 -3.20 -12.31
N PHE A 212 1.56 -2.67 -11.18
CA PHE A 212 0.58 -1.58 -11.08
C PHE A 212 1.30 -0.30 -10.68
N PRO A 213 1.47 0.67 -11.60
CA PRO A 213 1.91 2.02 -11.25
C PRO A 213 0.94 2.66 -10.25
N MET A 214 1.47 3.42 -9.30
CA MET A 214 0.70 4.20 -8.33
C MET A 214 1.37 5.55 -8.05
N HIS A 215 0.79 6.39 -7.18
CA HIS A 215 1.33 7.68 -6.75
C HIS A 215 1.45 8.73 -7.87
N PHE A 216 0.54 8.74 -8.84
CA PHE A 216 0.62 9.57 -10.06
C PHE A 216 -0.52 10.58 -10.23
N THR A 217 -1.36 10.83 -9.22
CA THR A 217 -2.57 11.67 -9.39
C THR A 217 -2.31 13.12 -9.78
N LYS A 218 -1.09 13.61 -9.58
CA LYS A 218 -0.70 14.95 -10.02
C LYS A 218 -0.64 15.07 -11.55
N ASP A 219 -0.27 13.99 -12.25
CA ASP A 219 -0.32 13.88 -13.70
C ASP A 219 -0.48 12.40 -14.11
N PRO A 220 -1.72 11.90 -14.30
CA PRO A 220 -1.96 10.52 -14.70
C PRO A 220 -1.43 10.14 -16.09
N THR A 221 -1.01 11.12 -16.91
CA THR A 221 -0.42 10.83 -18.25
C THR A 221 0.96 10.20 -18.14
N ILE A 222 1.61 10.31 -16.97
CA ILE A 222 2.90 9.66 -16.72
C ILE A 222 2.80 8.14 -16.88
N VAL A 223 1.65 7.52 -16.58
CA VAL A 223 1.44 6.08 -16.73
C VAL A 223 1.50 5.67 -18.21
N ASP A 224 0.92 6.47 -19.11
CA ASP A 224 1.03 6.22 -20.55
C ASP A 224 2.48 6.36 -21.02
N THR A 225 3.15 7.43 -20.59
CA THR A 225 4.57 7.67 -20.91
C THR A 225 5.43 6.51 -20.39
N PHE A 226 5.20 6.04 -19.17
CA PHE A 226 5.93 4.91 -18.59
C PHE A 226 5.73 3.63 -19.41
N ILE A 227 4.51 3.30 -19.80
CA ILE A 227 4.20 2.11 -20.61
C ILE A 227 4.81 2.23 -22.01
N ASP A 228 4.77 3.41 -22.63
CA ASP A 228 5.29 3.63 -24.00
C ASP A 228 6.82 3.60 -24.05
N THR A 229 7.49 3.90 -22.95
CA THR A 229 8.97 3.99 -22.89
C THR A 229 9.65 2.78 -22.27
N HIS A 230 8.90 1.88 -21.61
CA HIS A 230 9.46 0.71 -20.94
C HIS A 230 8.80 -0.58 -21.43
N ASP A 231 9.64 -1.52 -21.81
CA ASP A 231 9.23 -2.88 -22.17
C ASP A 231 10.03 -3.88 -21.31
N TYR A 232 9.39 -4.34 -20.24
CA TYR A 232 9.99 -5.30 -19.32
C TYR A 232 9.68 -6.74 -19.76
N GLU A 233 10.70 -7.50 -20.09
CA GLU A 233 10.53 -8.91 -20.47
C GLU A 233 9.87 -9.70 -19.29
N GLY A 234 8.70 -10.27 -19.58
CA GLY A 234 7.96 -11.07 -18.60
C GLY A 234 7.13 -10.30 -17.58
N CYS A 235 7.19 -8.97 -17.57
CA CYS A 235 6.39 -8.13 -16.68
C CYS A 235 5.35 -7.32 -17.46
N LYS A 236 4.08 -7.50 -17.12
CA LYS A 236 3.00 -6.69 -17.68
C LYS A 236 2.76 -5.45 -16.85
N VAL A 237 3.05 -4.26 -17.37
CA VAL A 237 2.62 -2.99 -16.76
C VAL A 237 1.14 -2.75 -17.05
N VAL A 238 0.36 -2.46 -16.03
CA VAL A 238 -1.10 -2.29 -16.14
C VAL A 238 -1.46 -0.81 -16.16
N ASN A 239 -2.19 -0.40 -17.21
CA ASN A 239 -2.71 0.97 -17.32
C ASN A 239 -4.02 1.11 -16.55
N MET A 240 -3.94 1.40 -15.26
CA MET A 240 -5.07 1.73 -14.40
C MET A 240 -4.84 3.09 -13.77
N LYS A 241 -5.63 4.09 -14.13
CA LYS A 241 -5.46 5.48 -13.69
C LYS A 241 -6.77 6.24 -13.47
N LYS A 242 -7.89 5.57 -13.64
CA LYS A 242 -9.22 6.13 -13.37
C LYS A 242 -9.88 5.35 -12.25
N GLU A 243 -10.55 6.07 -11.36
CA GLU A 243 -11.39 5.44 -10.35
C GLU A 243 -12.31 4.39 -11.00
N HIS A 244 -12.39 3.21 -10.40
CA HIS A 244 -13.10 2.03 -10.89
C HIS A 244 -12.45 1.25 -12.05
N ASP A 245 -11.28 1.62 -12.54
CA ASP A 245 -10.54 0.72 -13.41
C ASP A 245 -10.28 -0.61 -12.69
N THR A 246 -10.49 -1.71 -13.40
CA THR A 246 -10.35 -3.07 -12.86
C THR A 246 -9.44 -3.92 -13.73
N PHE A 247 -8.69 -4.80 -13.08
CA PHE A 247 -7.85 -5.78 -13.74
C PHE A 247 -8.06 -7.15 -13.11
N GLN A 248 -8.30 -8.16 -13.93
CA GLN A 248 -8.48 -9.52 -13.46
C GLN A 248 -7.23 -10.37 -13.66
N VAL A 249 -6.79 -11.03 -12.60
CA VAL A 249 -5.74 -12.05 -12.62
C VAL A 249 -6.41 -13.42 -12.48
N ILE A 250 -6.09 -14.33 -13.39
CA ILE A 250 -6.53 -15.73 -13.31
C ILE A 250 -5.41 -16.55 -12.69
N ILE A 251 -5.69 -17.18 -11.57
CA ILE A 251 -4.76 -18.04 -10.83
C ILE A 251 -5.02 -19.50 -11.27
N LYS A 252 -4.03 -20.08 -11.93
CA LYS A 252 -4.10 -21.47 -12.45
C LYS A 252 -3.48 -22.46 -11.49
#